data_bcfb6258117bcdbe79b92aa9239d2b2e
#
_entry.id   bcfb6258117bcdbe79b92aa9239d2b2e
#
_cell.length_a   1.000
_cell.length_b   1.000
_cell.length_c   1.000
_cell.angle_alpha   90.00
_cell.angle_beta   90.00
_cell.angle_gamma   90.00
#
_symmetry.space_group_name_H-M   'P 1'
#
loop_
_entity.id
_entity.type
_entity.pdbx_description
1 polymer ?
#
loop_
_entity_poly.entity_id
_entity_poly.type
_entity_poly.pdbx_seq_one_letter_code
_entity_poly.pdbx_strand_id
1 'polypeptide(L)'
;MIEELNLKGQCMCGAVKFSATAGNPRVAACHCDMCRRWSAGPFMALNCKSVTFENDENIGIIRSSEWAERGFCKNCGSNLFYHIVESSDYQVAAGLFDDQSKLRMSLQVFTDRKPEFYEFANETKMMTGAEVVALYGK
;
A
#
# COMPACT_ATOMS: atom_id res chain seq x y z
N MET A 1 -22.91 7.87 3.31
CA MET A 1 -21.82 8.01 4.30
C MET A 1 -20.95 6.76 4.26
N ILE A 2 -19.64 6.95 4.18
CA ILE A 2 -18.71 5.82 4.16
C ILE A 2 -18.31 5.52 5.59
N GLU A 3 -18.54 4.28 6.01
CA GLU A 3 -18.13 3.84 7.34
C GLU A 3 -16.63 3.53 7.33
N GLU A 4 -15.96 3.87 8.42
CA GLU A 4 -14.58 3.50 8.59
C GLU A 4 -14.44 2.01 8.78
N LEU A 5 -13.39 1.45 8.19
CA LEU A 5 -13.06 0.05 8.36
C LEU A 5 -11.94 -0.07 9.40
N ASN A 6 -12.16 -0.94 10.37
CA ASN A 6 -11.13 -1.29 11.35
C ASN A 6 -10.70 -2.71 11.03
N LEU A 7 -9.46 -2.86 10.60
CA LEU A 7 -8.94 -4.11 10.06
C LEU A 7 -7.67 -4.53 10.79
N LYS A 8 -7.48 -5.83 10.90
CA LYS A 8 -6.26 -6.41 11.46
C LYS A 8 -5.51 -7.16 10.38
N GLY A 9 -4.20 -7.25 10.53
CA GLY A 9 -3.39 -8.00 9.61
C GLY A 9 -2.05 -8.36 10.20
N GLN A 10 -1.26 -9.07 9.40
CA GLN A 10 0.08 -9.49 9.82
C GLN A 10 0.94 -9.83 8.61
N CYS A 11 2.25 -9.85 8.84
CA CYS A 11 3.19 -10.32 7.85
C CYS A 11 3.11 -11.86 7.72
N MET A 12 3.81 -12.40 6.74
CA MET A 12 3.78 -13.83 6.45
C MET A 12 4.12 -14.69 7.66
N CYS A 13 5.13 -14.32 8.45
CA CYS A 13 5.57 -15.11 9.59
C CYS A 13 4.83 -14.77 10.90
N GLY A 14 4.05 -13.70 10.91
CA GLY A 14 3.32 -13.28 12.10
C GLY A 14 4.13 -12.46 13.10
N ALA A 15 5.40 -12.21 12.84
CA ALA A 15 6.24 -11.42 13.75
C ALA A 15 5.75 -9.97 13.87
N VAL A 16 5.21 -9.42 12.79
CA VAL A 16 4.63 -8.08 12.79
C VAL A 16 3.12 -8.20 12.61
N LYS A 17 2.37 -7.72 13.60
CA LYS A 17 0.91 -7.67 13.56
C LYS A 17 0.49 -6.22 13.67
N PHE A 18 -0.68 -5.90 13.13
CA PHE A 18 -1.14 -4.52 13.17
C PHE A 18 -2.65 -4.42 13.17
N SER A 19 -3.12 -3.25 13.60
CA SER A 19 -4.52 -2.82 13.47
C SER A 19 -4.52 -1.53 12.69
N ALA A 20 -5.41 -1.41 11.73
CA ALA A 20 -5.47 -0.25 10.85
C ALA A 20 -6.88 0.27 10.71
N THR A 21 -7.01 1.58 10.49
CA THR A 21 -8.29 2.22 10.22
C THR A 21 -8.23 2.84 8.83
N ALA A 22 -9.15 2.45 7.96
CA ALA A 22 -9.25 2.98 6.60
C ALA A 22 -10.56 3.74 6.42
N GLY A 23 -10.49 4.86 5.72
CA GLY A 23 -11.66 5.69 5.45
C GLY A 23 -12.55 5.16 4.34
N ASN A 24 -12.01 4.31 3.47
CA ASN A 24 -12.80 3.62 2.45
C ASN A 24 -12.11 2.32 2.06
N PRO A 25 -12.85 1.38 1.43
CA PRO A 25 -12.31 0.04 1.12
C PRO A 25 -11.56 -0.05 -0.21
N ARG A 26 -11.12 1.08 -0.74
CA ARG A 26 -10.52 1.12 -2.07
C ARG A 26 -9.05 0.71 -2.05
N VAL A 27 -8.74 -0.40 -2.71
CA VAL A 27 -7.37 -0.83 -2.96
C VAL A 27 -6.88 -0.14 -4.24
N ALA A 28 -5.68 0.41 -4.18
CA ALA A 28 -5.02 1.02 -5.33
C ALA A 28 -3.82 0.18 -5.74
N ALA A 29 -3.60 0.05 -7.04
CA ALA A 29 -2.42 -0.63 -7.57
C ALA A 29 -1.48 0.41 -8.17
N CYS A 30 -0.23 0.43 -7.72
CA CYS A 30 0.79 1.34 -8.23
C CYS A 30 1.76 0.59 -9.13
N HIS A 31 1.92 1.09 -10.36
CA HIS A 31 2.78 0.48 -11.37
C HIS A 31 4.11 1.21 -11.55
N CYS A 32 4.46 2.14 -10.68
CA CYS A 32 5.70 2.89 -10.83
C CYS A 32 6.92 1.99 -10.71
N ASP A 33 8.04 2.46 -11.21
CA ASP A 33 9.28 1.67 -11.24
C ASP A 33 9.71 1.19 -9.86
N MET A 34 9.59 2.05 -8.84
CA MET A 34 9.97 1.66 -7.48
C MET A 34 9.05 0.61 -6.90
N CYS A 35 7.73 0.78 -7.06
CA CYS A 35 6.76 -0.20 -6.56
C CYS A 35 6.94 -1.55 -7.22
N ARG A 36 7.17 -1.56 -8.54
CA ARG A 36 7.38 -2.81 -9.28
C ARG A 36 8.66 -3.52 -8.84
N ARG A 37 9.71 -2.78 -8.57
CA ARG A 37 10.97 -3.37 -8.11
C ARG A 37 10.87 -3.89 -6.68
N TRP A 38 10.18 -3.15 -5.84
CA TRP A 38 10.03 -3.53 -4.43
C TRP A 38 9.10 -4.72 -4.26
N SER A 39 8.00 -4.78 -5.01
CA SER A 39 6.95 -5.78 -4.85
C SER A 39 6.99 -6.87 -5.93
N ALA A 40 7.95 -6.80 -6.86
CA ALA A 40 8.05 -7.73 -8.00
C ALA A 40 6.81 -7.69 -8.90
N GLY A 41 6.08 -6.61 -8.87
CA GLY A 41 4.85 -6.38 -9.63
C GLY A 41 4.18 -5.12 -9.10
N PRO A 42 2.92 -4.88 -9.44
CA PRO A 42 2.24 -3.70 -8.90
C PRO A 42 2.11 -3.81 -7.37
N PHE A 43 2.27 -2.69 -6.69
CA PHE A 43 2.06 -2.65 -5.25
C PHE A 43 0.59 -2.34 -5.00
N MET A 44 -0.13 -3.30 -4.45
CA MET A 44 -1.55 -3.14 -4.13
C MET A 44 -1.69 -2.78 -2.66
N ALA A 45 -2.30 -1.64 -2.38
CA ALA A 45 -2.34 -1.12 -1.02
C ALA A 45 -3.69 -0.48 -0.69
N LEU A 46 -4.00 -0.51 0.59
CA LEU A 46 -5.16 0.18 1.15
C LEU A 46 -4.65 1.40 1.91
N ASN A 47 -5.21 2.58 1.61
CA ASN A 47 -4.86 3.78 2.34
C ASN A 47 -5.47 3.72 3.74
N CYS A 48 -4.62 3.72 4.76
CA CYS A 48 -5.04 3.67 6.15
C CYS A 48 -4.65 4.99 6.83
N LYS A 49 -5.62 5.65 7.44
CA LYS A 49 -5.37 6.92 8.12
C LYS A 49 -4.67 6.74 9.46
N SER A 50 -4.70 5.53 10.01
CA SER A 50 -3.94 5.19 11.21
C SER A 50 -3.59 3.71 11.20
N VAL A 51 -2.42 3.38 11.73
CA VAL A 51 -1.96 2.00 11.87
C VAL A 51 -1.22 1.89 13.19
N THR A 52 -1.54 0.87 13.96
CA THR A 52 -0.83 0.55 15.19
C THR A 52 -0.14 -0.81 15.01
N PHE A 53 1.17 -0.81 15.12
CA PHE A 53 1.96 -2.04 14.95
C PHE A 53 2.35 -2.63 16.30
N GLU A 54 2.28 -3.96 16.38
CA GLU A 54 2.86 -4.72 17.48
C GLU A 54 4.24 -5.18 17.03
N ASN A 55 5.20 -5.18 17.94
CA ASN A 55 6.58 -5.60 17.66
C ASN A 55 7.22 -4.77 16.53
N ASP A 56 7.08 -3.47 16.62
CA ASP A 56 7.62 -2.58 15.59
C ASP A 56 9.14 -2.63 15.48
N GLU A 57 9.83 -3.19 16.47
CA GLU A 57 11.27 -3.45 16.41
C GLU A 57 11.62 -4.46 15.31
N ASN A 58 10.65 -5.25 14.85
CA ASN A 58 10.83 -6.16 13.72
C ASN A 58 10.58 -5.52 12.36
N ILE A 59 10.22 -4.24 12.33
CA ILE A 59 10.00 -3.54 11.09
C ILE A 59 11.30 -2.90 10.62
N GLY A 60 11.74 -3.28 9.42
CA GLY A 60 12.83 -2.62 8.74
C GLY A 60 12.29 -1.45 7.94
N ILE A 61 13.00 -0.34 7.92
CA ILE A 61 12.59 0.86 7.20
C ILE A 61 13.63 1.20 6.16
N ILE A 62 13.16 1.42 4.92
CA ILE A 62 13.99 1.91 3.83
C ILE A 62 13.49 3.30 3.45
N ARG A 63 14.37 4.29 3.45
CA ARG A 63 14.03 5.60 2.92
C ARG A 63 14.10 5.52 1.40
N SER A 64 12.95 5.41 0.75
CA SER A 64 12.89 5.16 -0.69
C SER A 64 12.98 6.45 -1.53
N SER A 65 12.70 7.60 -0.92
CA SER A 65 12.84 8.90 -1.55
C SER A 65 12.98 9.98 -0.48
N GLU A 66 13.09 11.24 -0.88
CA GLU A 66 13.18 12.34 0.07
C GLU A 66 11.92 12.48 0.92
N TRP A 67 10.76 12.05 0.41
CA TRP A 67 9.48 12.25 1.07
C TRP A 67 8.86 10.97 1.62
N ALA A 68 9.40 9.80 1.31
CA ALA A 68 8.72 8.54 1.65
C ALA A 68 9.66 7.46 2.15
N GLU A 69 9.08 6.57 2.92
CA GLU A 69 9.76 5.38 3.43
C GLU A 69 8.90 4.16 3.20
N ARG A 70 9.52 2.98 3.21
CA ARG A 70 8.84 1.70 3.04
C ARG A 70 9.24 0.78 4.18
N GLY A 71 8.25 0.06 4.71
CA GLY A 71 8.46 -0.85 5.82
C GLY A 71 8.32 -2.30 5.40
N PHE A 72 9.13 -3.15 6.00
CA PHE A 72 9.09 -4.59 5.75
C PHE A 72 9.41 -5.35 7.03
N CYS A 73 8.99 -6.61 7.09
CA CYS A 73 9.30 -7.47 8.24
C CYS A 73 10.75 -7.94 8.15
N LYS A 74 11.54 -7.66 9.17
CA LYS A 74 12.95 -8.09 9.19
C LYS A 74 13.08 -9.62 9.22
N ASN A 75 12.09 -10.31 9.75
CA ASN A 75 12.16 -11.75 9.93
C ASN A 75 11.79 -12.53 8.67
N CYS A 76 10.70 -12.12 7.98
CA CYS A 76 10.24 -12.87 6.81
C CYS A 76 10.33 -12.11 5.50
N GLY A 77 10.61 -10.82 5.55
CA GLY A 77 10.75 -9.99 4.35
C GLY A 77 9.45 -9.50 3.74
N SER A 78 8.29 -9.78 4.35
CA SER A 78 7.02 -9.27 3.82
C SER A 78 7.05 -7.75 3.70
N ASN A 79 6.64 -7.22 2.56
CA ASN A 79 6.45 -5.78 2.42
C ASN A 79 5.21 -5.38 3.20
N LEU A 80 5.34 -4.34 4.02
CA LEU A 80 4.27 -3.94 4.91
C LEU A 80 3.55 -2.69 4.43
N PHE A 81 4.29 -1.63 4.11
CA PHE A 81 3.66 -0.36 3.78
C PHE A 81 4.59 0.60 3.04
N TYR A 82 3.94 1.59 2.42
CA TYR A 82 4.57 2.80 1.90
C TYR A 82 4.01 3.96 2.72
N HIS A 83 4.88 4.84 3.18
CA HIS A 83 4.49 5.93 4.07
C HIS A 83 5.17 7.24 3.66
N ILE A 84 4.35 8.26 3.36
CA ILE A 84 4.88 9.60 3.16
C ILE A 84 5.18 10.17 4.53
N VAL A 85 6.45 10.52 4.77
CA VAL A 85 6.97 10.82 6.11
C VAL A 85 6.20 11.95 6.80
N GLU A 86 5.76 12.94 6.04
CA GLU A 86 5.01 14.08 6.59
C GLU A 86 3.54 13.79 6.82
N SER A 87 3.03 12.64 6.40
CA SER A 87 1.64 12.26 6.52
C SER A 87 1.45 11.25 7.65
N SER A 88 0.26 11.23 8.24
CA SER A 88 -0.14 10.17 9.17
C SER A 88 -0.65 8.94 8.43
N ASP A 89 -0.93 9.06 7.13
CA ASP A 89 -1.50 7.97 6.34
C ASP A 89 -0.44 6.96 5.92
N TYR A 90 -0.82 5.69 5.95
CA TYR A 90 0.01 4.58 5.47
C TYR A 90 -0.70 3.89 4.33
N GLN A 91 0.06 3.52 3.29
CA GLN A 91 -0.42 2.65 2.23
C GLN A 91 -0.02 1.23 2.61
N VAL A 92 -0.95 0.49 3.21
CA VAL A 92 -0.66 -0.84 3.74
C VAL A 92 -0.91 -1.89 2.68
N ALA A 93 0.03 -2.82 2.52
CA ALA A 93 -0.08 -3.89 1.52
C ALA A 93 -1.39 -4.65 1.72
N ALA A 94 -2.20 -4.70 0.68
CA ALA A 94 -3.58 -5.21 0.79
C ALA A 94 -3.65 -6.68 1.17
N GLY A 95 -2.68 -7.46 0.75
CA GLY A 95 -2.67 -8.91 1.03
C GLY A 95 -2.42 -9.27 2.48
N LEU A 96 -2.03 -8.30 3.32
CA LEU A 96 -1.72 -8.57 4.73
C LEU A 96 -2.94 -8.64 5.63
N PHE A 97 -4.07 -8.10 5.18
CA PHE A 97 -5.28 -8.04 6.01
C PHE A 97 -5.92 -9.41 6.19
N ASP A 98 -6.33 -9.71 7.41
CA ASP A 98 -6.96 -10.99 7.73
C ASP A 98 -8.30 -11.15 7.03
N ASP A 99 -9.10 -10.08 6.98
CA ASP A 99 -10.38 -10.07 6.29
C ASP A 99 -10.31 -9.08 5.12
N GLN A 100 -10.34 -9.61 3.91
CA GLN A 100 -10.25 -8.82 2.69
C GLN A 100 -11.59 -8.72 1.95
N SER A 101 -12.66 -9.25 2.55
CA SER A 101 -13.95 -9.39 1.89
C SER A 101 -14.59 -8.06 1.47
N LYS A 102 -14.29 -6.98 2.16
CA LYS A 102 -14.86 -5.66 1.86
C LYS A 102 -13.97 -4.82 0.95
N LEU A 103 -12.77 -5.29 0.65
CA LEU A 103 -11.83 -4.53 -0.18
C LEU A 103 -12.17 -4.65 -1.65
N ARG A 104 -12.02 -3.55 -2.38
CA ARG A 104 -12.26 -3.50 -3.82
C ARG A 104 -11.14 -2.71 -4.49
N MET A 105 -10.52 -3.30 -5.49
CA MET A 105 -9.54 -2.55 -6.28
C MET A 105 -10.29 -1.69 -7.27
N SER A 106 -10.15 -0.37 -7.12
CA SER A 106 -10.87 0.58 -7.96
C SER A 106 -10.00 1.71 -8.49
N LEU A 107 -8.68 1.65 -8.24
CA LEU A 107 -7.75 2.68 -8.68
C LEU A 107 -6.44 2.06 -9.12
N GLN A 108 -5.91 2.53 -10.25
CA GLN A 108 -4.56 2.21 -10.68
C GLN A 108 -3.82 3.51 -10.91
N VAL A 109 -2.61 3.62 -10.37
CA VAL A 109 -1.79 4.83 -10.50
C VAL A 109 -0.48 4.50 -11.22
N PHE A 110 0.13 5.51 -11.85
CA PHE A 110 1.31 5.35 -12.69
C PHE A 110 1.08 4.32 -13.80
N THR A 111 -0.09 4.41 -14.42
CA THR A 111 -0.47 3.47 -15.49
C THR A 111 0.40 3.60 -16.73
N ASP A 112 1.04 4.75 -16.92
CA ASP A 112 1.98 4.98 -17.99
C ASP A 112 3.31 4.23 -17.79
N ARG A 113 3.55 3.70 -16.59
CA ARG A 113 4.72 2.89 -16.28
C ARG A 113 4.42 1.39 -16.20
N LYS A 114 3.17 1.01 -16.43
CA LYS A 114 2.77 -0.39 -16.39
C LYS A 114 3.36 -1.14 -17.58
N PRO A 115 4.10 -2.25 -17.35
CA PRO A 115 4.57 -3.08 -18.47
C PRO A 115 3.40 -3.82 -19.10
N GLU A 116 3.63 -4.33 -20.32
CA GLU A 116 2.57 -4.97 -21.09
C GLU A 116 2.26 -6.41 -20.68
N PHE A 117 3.12 -7.03 -19.85
CA PHE A 117 2.97 -8.45 -19.57
C PHE A 117 1.85 -8.78 -18.57
N TYR A 118 1.17 -7.77 -18.01
CA TYR A 118 0.02 -8.01 -17.14
C TYR A 118 -1.02 -6.91 -17.27
N GLU A 119 -2.26 -7.25 -16.92
CA GLU A 119 -3.36 -6.31 -16.96
C GLU A 119 -4.45 -6.79 -16.00
N PHE A 120 -5.11 -5.85 -15.33
CA PHE A 120 -6.21 -6.19 -14.42
C PHE A 120 -7.53 -6.19 -15.17
N ALA A 121 -8.36 -7.19 -14.89
CA ALA A 121 -9.72 -7.26 -15.44
C ALA A 121 -10.68 -6.32 -14.73
N ASN A 122 -10.33 -5.86 -13.52
CA ASN A 122 -11.18 -4.97 -12.73
C ASN A 122 -11.37 -3.62 -13.43
N GLU A 123 -12.58 -3.10 -13.36
CA GLU A 123 -12.84 -1.72 -13.79
C GLU A 123 -12.30 -0.77 -12.73
N THR A 124 -11.43 0.12 -13.12
CA THR A 124 -10.76 1.05 -12.20
C THR A 124 -10.64 2.43 -12.81
N LYS A 125 -10.57 3.43 -11.94
CA LYS A 125 -10.05 4.73 -12.34
C LYS A 125 -8.56 4.54 -12.63
N MET A 126 -8.06 5.20 -13.66
CA MET A 126 -6.65 5.12 -14.05
C MET A 126 -6.01 6.49 -14.00
N MET A 127 -4.81 6.56 -13.43
CA MET A 127 -4.07 7.82 -13.33
C MET A 127 -2.63 7.60 -13.78
N THR A 128 -2.15 8.49 -14.64
CA THR A 128 -0.73 8.51 -15.02
C THR A 128 0.11 9.09 -13.88
N GLY A 129 1.43 8.93 -13.97
CA GLY A 129 2.33 9.54 -13.00
C GLY A 129 2.18 11.04 -12.93
N ALA A 130 2.02 11.70 -14.08
CA ALA A 130 1.82 13.16 -14.12
C ALA A 130 0.53 13.57 -13.40
N GLU A 131 -0.54 12.81 -13.57
CA GLU A 131 -1.81 13.09 -12.89
C GLU A 131 -1.69 12.89 -11.38
N VAL A 132 -0.96 11.87 -10.94
CA VAL A 132 -0.73 11.62 -9.51
C VAL A 132 0.06 12.77 -8.90
N VAL A 133 1.13 13.20 -9.57
CA VAL A 133 1.96 14.32 -9.10
C VAL A 133 1.14 15.61 -9.03
N ALA A 134 0.30 15.87 -10.05
CA ALA A 134 -0.55 17.06 -10.07
C ALA A 134 -1.54 17.07 -8.90
N LEU A 135 -2.08 15.90 -8.53
CA LEU A 135 -3.08 15.80 -7.47
C LEU A 135 -2.47 15.77 -6.07
N TYR A 136 -1.37 15.07 -5.89
CA TYR A 136 -0.76 14.85 -4.56
C TYR A 136 0.56 15.60 -4.37
N GLY A 137 1.11 16.20 -5.40
CA GLY A 137 2.34 16.99 -5.32
C GLY A 137 3.63 16.20 -5.19
N LYS A 138 3.57 14.90 -5.35
CA LYS A 138 4.75 14.04 -5.17
C LYS A 138 4.80 12.91 -6.18
#